data_10a49f10fe52d4f4f7486ac4661736eb
#
_entry.id   10a49f10fe52d4f4f7486ac4661736eb
#
_cell.length_a   1.000
_cell.length_b   1.000
_cell.length_c   1.000
_cell.angle_alpha   90.00
_cell.angle_beta   90.00
_cell.angle_gamma   90.00
#
_symmetry.space_group_name_H-M   'P 1'
#
loop_
_entity.id
_entity.type
_entity.pdbx_description
1 polymer ?
#
loop_
_entity_poly.entity_id
_entity_poly.type
_entity_poly.pdbx_seq_one_letter_code
_entity_poly.pdbx_strand_id
1 'polypeptide(L)'
;EILIGLVGSEMCIRDSYMIYEPMAAAIGIGLDVEAPEGNMIVDIGGGTTEIAVISLGGIVSNKSIRIAGDDLTADIQEYMGRQHNVKVGERTAEMIKINVGSALTELANPPEDYIVHGPNRMTALPMEVPVSYQEISHCIEKSISKIEAAVLSALEQTPPELYADIVRNGIYLAGGGALLRGLDKRLTDKIGIPFHIAEDPLHAVAKGTGIALKNIDKFSFLIR
;
A
#
# COMPACT_ATOMS: atom_id res chain seq x y z
N GLU A 1 51.15 11.97 -1.53
CA GLU A 1 50.49 11.32 -0.38
C GLU A 1 48.98 11.60 -0.36
N ILE A 2 48.51 12.83 -0.64
CA ILE A 2 47.09 13.19 -0.68
C ILE A 2 46.36 12.49 -1.85
N LEU A 3 47.01 12.34 -3.00
CA LEU A 3 46.49 11.65 -4.19
C LEU A 3 46.29 10.13 -3.96
N ILE A 4 47.15 9.49 -3.17
CA ILE A 4 47.03 8.07 -2.86
C ILE A 4 45.81 7.83 -1.95
N GLY A 5 45.54 8.74 -1.02
CA GLY A 5 44.32 8.67 -0.17
C GLY A 5 43.03 8.82 -0.95
N LEU A 6 42.99 9.67 -1.97
CA LEU A 6 41.83 9.85 -2.87
C LEU A 6 41.61 8.62 -3.77
N VAL A 7 42.66 8.05 -4.34
CA VAL A 7 42.60 6.84 -5.15
C VAL A 7 42.08 5.65 -4.32
N GLY A 8 42.49 5.55 -3.05
CA GLY A 8 41.96 4.52 -2.16
C GLY A 8 40.48 4.72 -1.79
N SER A 9 39.98 5.96 -1.76
CA SER A 9 38.55 6.25 -1.50
C SER A 9 37.71 6.00 -2.73
N GLU A 10 38.23 6.20 -3.93
CA GLU A 10 37.53 5.90 -5.19
C GLU A 10 37.27 4.41 -5.40
N MET A 11 38.12 3.54 -4.89
CA MET A 11 37.89 2.08 -4.90
C MET A 11 36.71 1.64 -4.02
N CYS A 12 36.18 2.53 -3.20
CA CYS A 12 34.97 2.28 -2.39
C CYS A 12 33.70 2.87 -2.99
N ILE A 13 33.74 3.36 -4.25
CA ILE A 13 32.53 3.82 -4.93
C ILE A 13 31.63 2.60 -5.15
N ARG A 14 30.49 2.60 -4.48
CA ARG A 14 29.45 1.59 -4.68
C ARG A 14 28.60 2.03 -5.86
N ASP A 15 28.46 1.17 -6.85
CA ASP A 15 27.48 1.40 -7.91
C ASP A 15 26.09 1.44 -7.27
N SER A 16 25.32 2.48 -7.61
CA SER A 16 23.96 2.67 -7.16
C SER A 16 23.02 2.58 -8.35
N TYR A 17 21.95 1.86 -8.19
CA TYR A 17 20.91 1.74 -9.19
C TYR A 17 19.59 2.23 -8.61
N MET A 18 18.76 2.85 -9.44
CA MET A 18 17.43 3.29 -9.07
C MET A 18 16.39 2.44 -9.78
N ILE A 19 15.31 2.12 -9.08
CA ILE A 19 14.15 1.44 -9.60
C ILE A 19 12.90 2.17 -9.10
N TYR A 20 11.89 2.26 -9.93
CA TYR A 20 10.59 2.77 -9.50
C TYR A 20 9.94 1.82 -8.50
N GLU A 21 9.36 2.36 -7.44
CA GLU A 21 8.74 1.59 -6.35
C GLU A 21 7.68 0.57 -6.86
N PRO A 22 6.71 0.95 -7.72
CA PRO A 22 5.74 -0.01 -8.24
C PRO A 22 6.36 -1.08 -9.15
N MET A 23 7.47 -0.78 -9.84
CA MET A 23 8.20 -1.79 -10.61
C MET A 23 8.88 -2.80 -9.67
N ALA A 24 9.50 -2.32 -8.59
CA ALA A 24 10.07 -3.19 -7.57
C ALA A 24 8.99 -4.05 -6.91
N ALA A 25 7.85 -3.47 -6.55
CA ALA A 25 6.73 -4.22 -5.99
C ALA A 25 6.25 -5.32 -6.95
N ALA A 26 6.09 -5.02 -8.24
CA ALA A 26 5.68 -5.99 -9.27
C ALA A 26 6.67 -7.17 -9.39
N ILE A 27 7.97 -6.88 -9.44
CA ILE A 27 9.01 -7.93 -9.46
C ILE A 27 8.95 -8.75 -8.17
N GLY A 28 8.76 -8.11 -7.03
CA GLY A 28 8.75 -8.74 -5.70
C GLY A 28 7.61 -9.71 -5.48
N ILE A 29 6.47 -9.47 -6.12
CA ILE A 29 5.31 -10.37 -6.10
C ILE A 29 5.33 -11.41 -7.23
N GLY A 30 6.38 -11.39 -8.06
CA GLY A 30 6.59 -12.39 -9.11
C GLY A 30 5.86 -12.12 -10.42
N LEU A 31 5.41 -10.89 -10.69
CA LEU A 31 4.87 -10.52 -11.99
C LEU A 31 5.97 -10.51 -13.07
N ASP A 32 5.64 -11.01 -14.24
CA ASP A 32 6.50 -10.88 -15.41
C ASP A 32 6.36 -9.46 -15.98
N VAL A 33 7.25 -8.57 -15.53
CA VAL A 33 7.24 -7.17 -15.94
C VAL A 33 7.70 -6.95 -17.39
N GLU A 34 8.38 -7.93 -18.00
CA GLU A 34 8.87 -7.86 -19.37
C GLU A 34 7.85 -8.40 -20.40
N ALA A 35 6.80 -9.06 -19.93
CA ALA A 35 5.73 -9.58 -20.79
C ALA A 35 5.04 -8.45 -21.58
N PRO A 36 4.60 -8.74 -22.83
CA PRO A 36 3.84 -7.80 -23.64
C PRO A 36 2.36 -7.72 -23.22
N GLU A 37 2.08 -7.84 -21.94
CA GLU A 37 0.76 -7.79 -21.33
C GLU A 37 0.68 -6.63 -20.33
N GLY A 38 -0.51 -6.03 -20.21
CA GLY A 38 -0.78 -5.00 -19.22
C GLY A 38 -0.96 -5.61 -17.83
N ASN A 39 -0.05 -5.30 -16.90
CA ASN A 39 -0.17 -5.65 -15.49
C ASN A 39 -0.37 -4.39 -14.66
N MET A 40 -1.41 -4.36 -13.82
CA MET A 40 -1.66 -3.24 -12.93
C MET A 40 -1.35 -3.62 -11.49
N ILE A 41 -0.59 -2.77 -10.82
CA ILE A 41 -0.27 -2.89 -9.41
C ILE A 41 -0.72 -1.66 -8.65
N VAL A 42 -1.25 -1.86 -7.46
CA VAL A 42 -1.60 -0.83 -6.48
C VAL A 42 -0.82 -1.12 -5.22
N ASP A 43 0.17 -0.31 -4.94
CA ASP A 43 0.99 -0.40 -3.73
C ASP A 43 0.50 0.63 -2.71
N ILE A 44 -0.05 0.16 -1.61
CA ILE A 44 -0.58 1.00 -0.53
C ILE A 44 0.40 0.96 0.64
N GLY A 45 1.29 1.94 0.67
CA GLY A 45 2.30 2.09 1.71
C GLY A 45 1.77 2.76 2.98
N GLY A 46 2.67 3.36 3.76
CA GLY A 46 2.32 4.20 4.91
C GLY A 46 1.79 5.57 4.47
N GLY A 47 2.59 6.35 3.74
CA GLY A 47 2.29 7.73 3.36
C GLY A 47 1.77 7.92 1.93
N THR A 48 1.96 6.95 1.04
CA THR A 48 1.58 7.03 -0.38
C THR A 48 0.88 5.77 -0.87
N THR A 49 -0.01 5.95 -1.82
CA THR A 49 -0.53 4.86 -2.66
C THR A 49 -0.05 5.09 -4.08
N GLU A 50 0.73 4.13 -4.58
CA GLU A 50 1.28 4.11 -5.93
C GLU A 50 0.49 3.15 -6.80
N ILE A 51 0.02 3.64 -7.95
CA ILE A 51 -0.77 2.88 -8.89
C ILE A 51 -0.04 2.90 -10.23
N ALA A 52 0.36 1.76 -10.75
CA ALA A 52 1.09 1.70 -12.01
C ALA A 52 0.57 0.59 -12.93
N VAL A 53 0.58 0.88 -14.22
CA VAL A 53 0.40 -0.09 -15.29
C VAL A 53 1.75 -0.35 -15.93
N ILE A 54 2.16 -1.61 -15.95
CA ILE A 54 3.47 -2.07 -16.39
C ILE A 54 3.28 -2.99 -17.60
N SER A 55 4.11 -2.80 -18.63
CA SER A 55 4.18 -3.65 -19.81
C SER A 55 5.56 -3.51 -20.47
N LEU A 56 6.11 -4.58 -21.01
CA LEU A 56 7.39 -4.60 -21.76
C LEU A 56 8.55 -3.94 -20.99
N GLY A 57 8.63 -4.18 -19.68
CA GLY A 57 9.69 -3.63 -18.83
C GLY A 57 9.57 -2.13 -18.53
N GLY A 58 8.47 -1.48 -18.94
CA GLY A 58 8.23 -0.05 -18.74
C GLY A 58 6.96 0.24 -17.95
N ILE A 59 6.94 1.39 -17.30
CA ILE A 59 5.72 1.95 -16.69
C ILE A 59 5.00 2.75 -17.77
N VAL A 60 3.81 2.26 -18.16
CA VAL A 60 2.98 2.90 -19.18
C VAL A 60 2.15 4.04 -18.60
N SER A 61 1.63 3.84 -17.41
CA SER A 61 0.86 4.82 -16.65
C SER A 61 1.20 4.70 -15.19
N ASN A 62 1.34 5.84 -14.51
CA ASN A 62 1.60 5.91 -13.08
C ASN A 62 0.77 7.00 -12.43
N LYS A 63 0.21 6.71 -11.27
CA LYS A 63 -0.50 7.67 -10.43
C LYS A 63 -0.11 7.48 -8.99
N SER A 64 0.32 8.56 -8.35
CA SER A 64 0.64 8.60 -6.93
C SER A 64 -0.33 9.52 -6.20
N ILE A 65 -0.81 9.08 -5.06
CA ILE A 65 -1.59 9.90 -4.13
C ILE A 65 -1.01 9.82 -2.73
N ARG A 66 -1.10 10.93 -1.98
CA ARG A 66 -0.65 11.02 -0.59
C ARG A 66 -1.79 10.66 0.36
N ILE A 67 -2.34 9.49 0.19
CA ILE A 67 -3.37 8.92 1.05
C ILE A 67 -3.08 7.43 1.13
N ALA A 68 -2.76 6.94 2.34
CA ALA A 68 -2.35 5.57 2.56
C ALA A 68 -2.58 5.15 4.03
N GLY A 69 -1.79 4.20 4.53
CA GLY A 69 -1.94 3.63 5.86
C GLY A 69 -1.94 4.65 7.01
N ASP A 70 -1.11 5.69 6.92
CA ASP A 70 -0.97 6.71 7.96
C ASP A 70 -2.21 7.61 8.03
N ASP A 71 -2.86 7.90 6.89
CA ASP A 71 -4.12 8.64 6.86
C ASP A 71 -5.24 7.85 7.55
N LEU A 72 -5.30 6.53 7.30
CA LEU A 72 -6.26 5.66 7.99
C LEU A 72 -6.02 5.65 9.50
N THR A 73 -4.75 5.64 9.92
CA THR A 73 -4.37 5.71 11.33
C THR A 73 -4.76 7.05 11.95
N ALA A 74 -4.56 8.15 11.23
CA ALA A 74 -4.96 9.49 11.66
C ALA A 74 -6.48 9.64 11.78
N ASP A 75 -7.24 9.11 10.81
CA ASP A 75 -8.71 9.08 10.85
C ASP A 75 -9.20 8.35 12.11
N ILE A 76 -8.60 7.19 12.44
CA ILE A 76 -8.92 6.43 13.65
C ILE A 76 -8.57 7.22 14.91
N GLN A 77 -7.41 7.85 14.96
CA GLN A 77 -6.99 8.65 16.12
C GLN A 77 -7.96 9.80 16.37
N GLU A 78 -8.38 10.49 15.31
CA GLU A 78 -9.36 11.57 15.40
C GLU A 78 -10.73 11.06 15.86
N TYR A 79 -11.20 9.94 15.29
CA TYR A 79 -12.45 9.29 15.65
C TYR A 79 -12.51 8.92 17.13
N MET A 80 -11.48 8.26 17.65
CA MET A 80 -11.40 7.89 19.06
C MET A 80 -11.51 9.11 19.99
N GLY A 81 -10.89 10.21 19.58
CA GLY A 81 -10.99 11.45 20.33
C GLY A 81 -12.36 12.12 20.29
N ARG A 82 -13.06 12.04 19.16
CA ARG A 82 -14.36 12.69 18.96
C ARG A 82 -15.53 11.87 19.49
N GLN A 83 -15.56 10.59 19.22
CA GLN A 83 -16.69 9.72 19.54
C GLN A 83 -16.60 9.14 20.95
N HIS A 84 -15.42 8.70 21.34
CA HIS A 84 -15.22 8.02 22.63
C HIS A 84 -14.59 8.89 23.69
N ASN A 85 -14.21 10.14 23.36
CA ASN A 85 -13.50 11.06 24.27
C ASN A 85 -12.22 10.45 24.88
N VAL A 86 -11.62 9.47 24.21
CA VAL A 86 -10.36 8.84 24.63
C VAL A 86 -9.19 9.40 23.83
N LYS A 87 -8.10 9.71 24.51
CA LYS A 87 -6.86 10.14 23.85
C LYS A 87 -6.02 8.92 23.54
N VAL A 88 -5.83 8.63 22.25
CA VAL A 88 -4.95 7.58 21.77
C VAL A 88 -3.75 8.16 21.01
N GLY A 89 -2.59 7.53 21.15
CA GLY A 89 -1.42 7.84 20.33
C GLY A 89 -1.48 7.13 18.98
N GLU A 90 -0.61 7.54 18.05
CA GLU A 90 -0.49 6.97 16.71
C GLU A 90 -0.32 5.43 16.75
N ARG A 91 0.58 4.92 17.60
CA ARG A 91 0.80 3.48 17.77
C ARG A 91 -0.47 2.75 18.21
N THR A 92 -1.27 3.34 19.10
CA THR A 92 -2.52 2.72 19.55
C THR A 92 -3.55 2.71 18.42
N ALA A 93 -3.66 3.81 17.65
CA ALA A 93 -4.54 3.90 16.49
C ALA A 93 -4.14 2.89 15.41
N GLU A 94 -2.84 2.69 15.18
CA GLU A 94 -2.32 1.64 14.29
C GLU A 94 -2.71 0.24 14.76
N MET A 95 -2.62 -0.03 16.06
CA MET A 95 -3.05 -1.31 16.63
C MET A 95 -4.56 -1.53 16.49
N ILE A 96 -5.38 -0.48 16.61
CA ILE A 96 -6.82 -0.55 16.33
C ILE A 96 -7.03 -0.95 14.86
N LYS A 97 -6.35 -0.27 13.93
CA LYS A 97 -6.42 -0.57 12.49
C LYS A 97 -6.06 -2.02 12.19
N ILE A 98 -4.98 -2.54 12.77
CA ILE A 98 -4.53 -3.92 12.56
C ILE A 98 -5.54 -4.93 13.11
N ASN A 99 -6.09 -4.70 14.32
CA ASN A 99 -6.95 -5.66 14.99
C ASN A 99 -8.40 -5.65 14.48
N VAL A 100 -8.96 -4.47 14.25
CA VAL A 100 -10.38 -4.30 13.87
C VAL A 100 -10.60 -3.46 12.62
N GLY A 101 -9.54 -3.04 11.91
CA GLY A 101 -9.67 -2.32 10.64
C GLY A 101 -10.34 -3.18 9.57
N SER A 102 -11.31 -2.59 8.86
CA SER A 102 -12.02 -3.24 7.76
C SER A 102 -12.45 -2.20 6.73
N ALA A 103 -12.32 -2.55 5.47
CA ALA A 103 -12.88 -1.76 4.36
C ALA A 103 -14.37 -2.04 4.13
N LEU A 104 -14.94 -3.05 4.79
CA LEU A 104 -16.33 -3.48 4.66
C LEU A 104 -17.04 -3.37 6.01
N THR A 105 -18.33 -3.01 5.96
CA THR A 105 -19.23 -2.98 7.13
C THR A 105 -19.77 -4.36 7.51
N GLU A 106 -19.70 -5.31 6.57
CA GLU A 106 -20.12 -6.70 6.77
C GLU A 106 -19.00 -7.64 6.36
N LEU A 107 -18.53 -8.46 7.32
CA LEU A 107 -17.51 -9.48 7.11
C LEU A 107 -18.10 -10.86 7.38
N ALA A 108 -17.67 -11.86 6.61
CA ALA A 108 -18.05 -13.25 6.85
C ALA A 108 -17.49 -13.78 8.17
N ASN A 109 -16.29 -13.36 8.52
CA ASN A 109 -15.61 -13.71 9.78
C ASN A 109 -15.19 -12.39 10.48
N PRO A 110 -16.11 -11.76 11.24
CA PRO A 110 -15.80 -10.52 11.94
C PRO A 110 -14.79 -10.77 13.07
N PRO A 111 -13.83 -9.85 13.27
CA PRO A 111 -12.97 -9.87 14.45
C PRO A 111 -13.79 -9.53 15.71
N GLU A 112 -13.31 -9.96 16.86
CA GLU A 112 -13.82 -9.51 18.14
C GLU A 112 -13.50 -8.03 18.36
N ASP A 113 -14.31 -7.36 19.19
CA ASP A 113 -14.07 -5.95 19.55
C ASP A 113 -12.70 -5.80 20.23
N TYR A 114 -11.99 -4.75 19.83
CA TYR A 114 -10.69 -4.45 20.41
C TYR A 114 -10.83 -3.48 21.58
N ILE A 115 -10.35 -3.87 22.75
CA ILE A 115 -10.41 -3.03 23.97
C ILE A 115 -9.26 -2.02 23.95
N VAL A 116 -9.62 -0.76 23.89
CA VAL A 116 -8.67 0.36 23.89
C VAL A 116 -8.60 0.98 25.27
N HIS A 117 -7.38 1.11 25.79
CA HIS A 117 -7.10 1.80 27.06
C HIS A 117 -6.49 3.16 26.79
N GLY A 118 -7.01 4.19 27.46
CA GLY A 118 -6.46 5.54 27.34
C GLY A 118 -7.07 6.51 28.35
N PRO A 119 -6.47 7.71 28.51
CA PRO A 119 -7.05 8.73 29.35
C PRO A 119 -8.25 9.40 28.65
N ASN A 120 -9.29 9.64 29.42
CA ASN A 120 -10.41 10.47 28.98
C ASN A 120 -9.93 11.90 28.71
N ARG A 121 -10.32 12.49 27.59
CA ARG A 121 -9.85 13.83 27.16
C ARG A 121 -10.33 14.95 28.05
N MET A 122 -11.46 14.76 28.75
CA MET A 122 -12.07 15.79 29.61
C MET A 122 -11.58 15.69 31.06
N THR A 123 -11.51 14.46 31.59
CA THR A 123 -11.23 14.23 33.02
C THR A 123 -9.81 13.74 33.30
N ALA A 124 -9.07 13.38 32.26
CA ALA A 124 -7.77 12.71 32.33
C ALA A 124 -7.74 11.37 33.10
N LEU A 125 -8.90 10.85 33.48
CA LEU A 125 -8.99 9.56 34.16
C LEU A 125 -8.83 8.40 33.16
N PRO A 126 -8.24 7.27 33.60
CA PRO A 126 -8.16 6.07 32.77
C PRO A 126 -9.56 5.58 32.39
N MET A 127 -9.70 5.13 31.14
CA MET A 127 -10.92 4.51 30.64
C MET A 127 -10.61 3.40 29.67
N GLU A 128 -11.55 2.47 29.52
CA GLU A 128 -11.53 1.38 28.57
C GLU A 128 -12.70 1.54 27.60
N VAL A 129 -12.43 1.30 26.31
CA VAL A 129 -13.44 1.45 25.26
C VAL A 129 -13.37 0.23 24.35
N PRO A 130 -14.45 -0.55 24.22
CA PRO A 130 -14.56 -1.56 23.16
C PRO A 130 -14.76 -0.85 21.84
N VAL A 131 -14.03 -1.27 20.81
CA VAL A 131 -14.08 -0.70 19.46
C VAL A 131 -14.36 -1.82 18.47
N SER A 132 -15.45 -1.68 17.71
CA SER A 132 -15.89 -2.66 16.73
C SER A 132 -15.28 -2.37 15.34
N TYR A 133 -15.23 -3.40 14.50
CA TYR A 133 -14.77 -3.25 13.13
C TYR A 133 -15.74 -2.38 12.28
N GLN A 134 -17.04 -2.39 12.59
CA GLN A 134 -18.04 -1.57 11.89
C GLN A 134 -17.77 -0.08 12.11
N GLU A 135 -17.46 0.31 13.35
CA GLU A 135 -17.11 1.71 13.65
C GLU A 135 -15.89 2.14 12.87
N ILE A 136 -14.84 1.30 12.86
CA ILE A 136 -13.61 1.61 12.14
C ILE A 136 -13.84 1.65 10.62
N SER A 137 -14.66 0.76 10.07
CA SER A 137 -15.02 0.79 8.66
C SER A 137 -15.67 2.12 8.27
N HIS A 138 -16.61 2.64 9.07
CA HIS A 138 -17.21 3.96 8.83
C HIS A 138 -16.21 5.10 9.02
N CYS A 139 -15.32 4.99 9.99
CA CYS A 139 -14.30 5.99 10.29
C CYS A 139 -13.37 6.23 9.08
N ILE A 140 -12.85 5.16 8.46
CA ILE A 140 -11.86 5.22 7.38
C ILE A 140 -12.48 5.32 5.98
N GLU A 141 -13.80 5.34 5.88
CA GLU A 141 -14.58 5.34 4.62
C GLU A 141 -14.10 6.41 3.64
N LYS A 142 -13.88 7.62 4.13
CA LYS A 142 -13.47 8.77 3.30
C LYS A 142 -12.10 8.57 2.66
N SER A 143 -11.15 8.04 3.41
CA SER A 143 -9.79 7.81 2.92
C SER A 143 -9.76 6.65 1.93
N ILE A 144 -10.52 5.57 2.18
CA ILE A 144 -10.66 4.46 1.23
C ILE A 144 -11.32 4.91 -0.07
N SER A 145 -12.38 5.71 -0.01
CA SER A 145 -13.05 6.24 -1.22
C SER A 145 -12.11 7.06 -2.11
N LYS A 146 -11.12 7.74 -1.53
CA LYS A 146 -10.10 8.46 -2.32
C LYS A 146 -9.13 7.51 -3.02
N ILE A 147 -8.77 6.39 -2.37
CA ILE A 147 -7.96 5.33 -3.00
C ILE A 147 -8.73 4.72 -4.17
N GLU A 148 -10.02 4.40 -3.98
CA GLU A 148 -10.90 3.91 -5.05
C GLU A 148 -10.92 4.86 -6.27
N ALA A 149 -11.13 6.15 -6.01
CA ALA A 149 -11.15 7.17 -7.06
C ALA A 149 -9.81 7.28 -7.80
N ALA A 150 -8.69 7.10 -7.08
CA ALA A 150 -7.37 7.12 -7.70
C ALA A 150 -7.15 5.91 -8.62
N VAL A 151 -7.59 4.72 -8.21
CA VAL A 151 -7.53 3.50 -9.04
C VAL A 151 -8.37 3.66 -10.29
N LEU A 152 -9.63 4.13 -10.17
CA LEU A 152 -10.50 4.40 -11.32
C LEU A 152 -9.86 5.39 -12.29
N SER A 153 -9.31 6.49 -11.77
CA SER A 153 -8.64 7.48 -12.61
C SER A 153 -7.37 6.96 -13.30
N ALA A 154 -6.65 6.01 -12.71
CA ALA A 154 -5.52 5.35 -13.36
C ALA A 154 -5.97 4.42 -14.49
N LEU A 155 -7.08 3.69 -14.28
CA LEU A 155 -7.70 2.86 -15.30
C LEU A 155 -8.21 3.67 -16.50
N GLU A 156 -8.82 4.83 -16.25
CA GLU A 156 -9.28 5.74 -17.31
C GLU A 156 -8.14 6.24 -18.22
N GLN A 157 -6.93 6.35 -17.69
CA GLN A 157 -5.74 6.78 -18.41
C GLN A 157 -4.99 5.62 -19.08
N THR A 158 -5.43 4.39 -18.85
CA THR A 158 -4.78 3.19 -19.39
C THR A 158 -5.18 2.97 -20.84
N PRO A 159 -4.23 2.69 -21.77
CA PRO A 159 -4.56 2.33 -23.14
C PRO A 159 -5.51 1.12 -23.23
N PRO A 160 -6.47 1.13 -24.18
CA PRO A 160 -7.51 0.10 -24.28
C PRO A 160 -6.98 -1.34 -24.38
N GLU A 161 -5.86 -1.54 -25.06
CA GLU A 161 -5.23 -2.85 -25.24
C GLU A 161 -4.74 -3.42 -23.90
N LEU A 162 -4.06 -2.59 -23.10
CA LEU A 162 -3.58 -2.97 -21.77
C LEU A 162 -4.73 -3.07 -20.75
N TYR A 163 -5.78 -2.26 -20.92
CA TYR A 163 -7.00 -2.36 -20.11
C TYR A 163 -7.65 -3.75 -20.24
N ALA A 164 -7.72 -4.29 -21.46
CA ALA A 164 -8.26 -5.62 -21.69
C ALA A 164 -7.44 -6.72 -20.98
N ASP A 165 -6.11 -6.56 -20.92
CA ASP A 165 -5.23 -7.46 -20.18
C ASP A 165 -5.48 -7.37 -18.68
N ILE A 166 -5.61 -6.16 -18.14
CA ILE A 166 -5.89 -5.91 -16.72
C ILE A 166 -7.22 -6.53 -16.30
N VAL A 167 -8.26 -6.42 -17.13
CA VAL A 167 -9.57 -7.06 -16.86
C VAL A 167 -9.44 -8.58 -16.77
N ARG A 168 -8.59 -9.18 -17.60
CA ARG A 168 -8.36 -10.63 -17.62
C ARG A 168 -7.48 -11.09 -16.47
N ASN A 169 -6.39 -10.38 -16.20
CA ASN A 169 -5.35 -10.79 -15.24
C ASN A 169 -5.67 -10.33 -13.82
N GLY A 170 -6.55 -9.33 -13.66
CA GLY A 170 -6.82 -8.67 -12.38
C GLY A 170 -5.79 -7.60 -12.02
N ILE A 171 -6.00 -6.97 -10.87
CA ILE A 171 -5.15 -5.91 -10.31
C ILE A 171 -4.49 -6.46 -9.05
N TYR A 172 -3.19 -6.23 -8.91
CA TYR A 172 -2.42 -6.75 -7.78
C TYR A 172 -2.27 -5.68 -6.70
N LEU A 173 -2.53 -6.08 -5.44
CA LEU A 173 -2.38 -5.24 -4.25
C LEU A 173 -1.07 -5.59 -3.55
N ALA A 174 -0.25 -4.57 -3.31
CA ALA A 174 0.98 -4.63 -2.54
C ALA A 174 0.97 -3.57 -1.42
N GLY A 175 2.01 -3.57 -0.59
CA GLY A 175 2.12 -2.68 0.56
C GLY A 175 1.33 -3.13 1.78
N GLY A 176 1.61 -2.51 2.92
CA GLY A 176 0.96 -2.83 4.19
C GLY A 176 -0.54 -2.57 4.21
N GLY A 177 -1.00 -1.55 3.45
CA GLY A 177 -2.41 -1.21 3.31
C GLY A 177 -3.24 -2.29 2.62
N ALA A 178 -2.65 -3.13 1.79
CA ALA A 178 -3.31 -4.28 1.15
C ALA A 178 -3.82 -5.32 2.17
N LEU A 179 -3.27 -5.32 3.39
CA LEU A 179 -3.69 -6.22 4.47
C LEU A 179 -4.97 -5.77 5.19
N LEU A 180 -5.52 -4.60 4.85
CA LEU A 180 -6.79 -4.15 5.41
C LEU A 180 -7.92 -5.10 5.01
N ARG A 181 -8.63 -5.63 6.01
CA ARG A 181 -9.66 -6.65 5.78
C ARG A 181 -10.71 -6.19 4.79
N GLY A 182 -10.98 -7.02 3.78
CA GLY A 182 -12.01 -6.80 2.78
C GLY A 182 -11.74 -5.68 1.78
N LEU A 183 -10.53 -5.13 1.74
CA LEU A 183 -10.17 -4.09 0.78
C LEU A 183 -10.19 -4.62 -0.65
N ASP A 184 -9.67 -5.80 -0.89
CA ASP A 184 -9.71 -6.52 -2.16
C ASP A 184 -11.13 -6.71 -2.68
N LYS A 185 -12.01 -7.19 -1.81
CA LYS A 185 -13.42 -7.40 -2.13
C LYS A 185 -14.11 -6.07 -2.44
N ARG A 186 -13.90 -5.05 -1.60
CA ARG A 186 -14.49 -3.74 -1.79
C ARG A 186 -14.09 -3.11 -3.12
N LEU A 187 -12.79 -3.17 -3.45
CA LEU A 187 -12.28 -2.65 -4.73
C LEU A 187 -12.84 -3.46 -5.91
N THR A 188 -12.89 -4.79 -5.79
CA THR A 188 -13.48 -5.66 -6.80
C THR A 188 -14.96 -5.33 -7.04
N ASP A 189 -15.75 -5.21 -5.98
CA ASP A 189 -17.19 -4.90 -6.08
C ASP A 189 -17.43 -3.50 -6.67
N LYS A 190 -16.55 -2.54 -6.40
CA LYS A 190 -16.68 -1.16 -6.87
C LYS A 190 -16.22 -0.97 -8.31
N ILE A 191 -15.15 -1.64 -8.71
CA ILE A 191 -14.47 -1.43 -10.00
C ILE A 191 -14.87 -2.47 -11.03
N GLY A 192 -15.29 -3.66 -10.59
CA GLY A 192 -15.69 -4.76 -11.47
C GLY A 192 -14.53 -5.55 -12.05
N ILE A 193 -13.31 -5.35 -11.55
CA ILE A 193 -12.09 -6.09 -11.92
C ILE A 193 -11.61 -6.83 -10.66
N PRO A 194 -11.17 -8.10 -10.76
CA PRO A 194 -10.64 -8.84 -9.61
C PRO A 194 -9.39 -8.17 -9.03
N PHE A 195 -9.33 -8.06 -7.71
CA PHE A 195 -8.13 -7.62 -6.98
C PHE A 195 -7.51 -8.80 -6.25
N HIS A 196 -6.20 -8.95 -6.40
CA HIS A 196 -5.41 -10.03 -5.83
C HIS A 196 -4.41 -9.48 -4.82
N ILE A 197 -4.53 -9.86 -3.55
CA ILE A 197 -3.54 -9.49 -2.53
C ILE A 197 -2.29 -10.35 -2.78
N ALA A 198 -1.12 -9.72 -2.84
CA ALA A 198 0.15 -10.42 -2.92
C ALA A 198 0.35 -11.37 -1.72
N GLU A 199 1.08 -12.46 -1.89
CA GLU A 199 1.36 -13.41 -0.82
C GLU A 199 2.05 -12.75 0.38
N ASP A 200 2.98 -11.83 0.12
CA ASP A 200 3.68 -11.05 1.14
C ASP A 200 3.73 -9.57 0.70
N PRO A 201 2.59 -8.84 0.85
CA PRO A 201 2.48 -7.51 0.29
C PRO A 201 3.38 -6.50 1.00
N LEU A 202 3.65 -6.71 2.28
CA LEU A 202 4.46 -5.80 3.09
C LEU A 202 5.93 -5.74 2.64
N HIS A 203 6.47 -6.87 2.17
CA HIS A 203 7.87 -6.96 1.75
C HIS A 203 8.04 -6.97 0.22
N ALA A 204 7.00 -6.73 -0.54
CA ALA A 204 7.02 -6.80 -2.01
C ALA A 204 8.13 -5.92 -2.62
N VAL A 205 8.19 -4.65 -2.24
CA VAL A 205 9.21 -3.70 -2.73
C VAL A 205 10.63 -4.15 -2.36
N ALA A 206 10.85 -4.56 -1.11
CA ALA A 206 12.16 -5.01 -0.65
C ALA A 206 12.63 -6.29 -1.35
N LYS A 207 11.72 -7.25 -1.55
CA LYS A 207 12.00 -8.47 -2.33
C LYS A 207 12.34 -8.14 -3.78
N GLY A 208 11.55 -7.28 -4.42
CA GLY A 208 11.77 -6.89 -5.81
C GLY A 208 13.07 -6.15 -6.02
N THR A 209 13.41 -5.24 -5.12
CA THR A 209 14.70 -4.54 -5.13
C THR A 209 15.86 -5.54 -5.02
N GLY A 210 15.75 -6.53 -4.12
CA GLY A 210 16.74 -7.58 -3.98
C GLY A 210 16.86 -8.49 -5.21
N ILE A 211 15.75 -8.81 -5.89
CA ILE A 211 15.74 -9.58 -7.15
C ILE A 211 16.38 -8.76 -8.27
N ALA A 212 16.02 -7.49 -8.40
CA ALA A 212 16.57 -6.59 -9.41
C ALA A 212 18.09 -6.42 -9.25
N LEU A 213 18.57 -6.24 -8.02
CA LEU A 213 20.00 -6.12 -7.72
C LEU A 213 20.80 -7.38 -8.08
N LYS A 214 20.22 -8.56 -7.86
CA LYS A 214 20.86 -9.84 -8.21
C LYS A 214 20.88 -10.11 -9.73
N ASN A 215 20.04 -9.44 -10.49
CA ASN A 215 19.85 -9.68 -11.92
C ASN A 215 19.97 -8.37 -12.72
N ILE A 216 20.94 -7.52 -12.38
CA ILE A 216 21.13 -6.20 -12.99
C ILE A 216 21.19 -6.27 -14.52
N ASP A 217 21.91 -7.26 -15.06
CA ASP A 217 22.07 -7.43 -16.50
C ASP A 217 20.76 -7.83 -17.21
N LYS A 218 19.82 -8.43 -16.48
CA LYS A 218 18.50 -8.80 -17.00
C LYS A 218 17.57 -7.60 -17.13
N PHE A 219 17.62 -6.70 -16.16
CA PHE A 219 16.69 -5.59 -16.07
C PHE A 219 17.27 -4.32 -16.67
N SER A 220 17.09 -4.13 -17.99
CA SER A 220 17.60 -2.98 -18.74
C SER A 220 16.98 -1.64 -18.34
N PHE A 221 15.88 -1.64 -17.61
CA PHE A 221 15.17 -0.44 -17.13
C PHE A 221 15.73 0.14 -15.83
N LEU A 222 16.73 -0.53 -15.20
CA LEU A 222 17.40 0.03 -14.04
C LEU A 222 18.22 1.25 -14.42
N ILE A 223 18.04 2.34 -13.70
CA ILE A 223 18.76 3.60 -13.90
C ILE A 223 20.01 3.57 -13.03
N ARG A 224 21.17 3.77 -13.66
CA ARG A 224 22.49 3.78 -13.02
C ARG A 224 22.88 5.19 -12.57
#